data_8efaf6ab826223505c8d45300ec01666
#
_entry.id   8efaf6ab826223505c8d45300ec01666
#
_cell.length_a   1.000
_cell.length_b   1.000
_cell.length_c   1.000
_cell.angle_alpha   90.00
_cell.angle_beta   90.00
_cell.angle_gamma   90.00
#
_symmetry.space_group_name_H-M   'P 1'
#
loop_
_entity.id
_entity.type
_entity.pdbx_description
1 polymer ?
#
loop_
_entity_poly.entity_id
_entity_poly.type
_entity_poly.pdbx_seq_one_letter_code
_entity_poly.pdbx_strand_id
1 'polypeptide(L)'
;EDPIHRLWRIRHLLDRIILHPGSMESYPSLFNVVETVVPDECYHLAAQSFVSYSFEDEFSTINTNINGTHFILSSIRRKAPHCRFYFAASSETFGKVLQSPQDENTPFHPRSPYGISKLAGFELTRNYREAYNLHASCGILFNHESPRRGHEFVTRKITSHAARIKLGR
;
A
#
# COMPACT_ATOMS: atom_id res chain seq x y z
N GLU A 1 -16.58 -2.74 18.95
CA GLU A 1 -17.18 -2.18 17.70
C GLU A 1 -17.18 -3.26 16.63
N ASP A 2 -18.30 -3.45 15.94
CA ASP A 2 -18.46 -4.43 14.89
C ASP A 2 -17.48 -4.14 13.74
N PRO A 3 -16.54 -5.04 13.42
CA PRO A 3 -15.57 -4.86 12.33
C PRO A 3 -16.22 -4.57 10.96
N ILE A 4 -17.46 -5.00 10.77
CA ILE A 4 -18.23 -4.83 9.53
C ILE A 4 -18.42 -3.34 9.17
N HIS A 5 -18.53 -2.43 10.13
CA HIS A 5 -18.63 -1.01 9.87
C HIS A 5 -17.38 -0.41 9.22
N ARG A 6 -16.22 -1.01 9.44
CA ARG A 6 -14.96 -0.59 8.80
C ARG A 6 -14.83 -1.10 7.36
N LEU A 7 -15.62 -2.11 6.98
CA LEU A 7 -15.58 -2.75 5.65
C LEU A 7 -16.59 -2.17 4.65
N TRP A 8 -17.14 -0.98 4.90
CA TRP A 8 -18.19 -0.38 4.06
C TRP A 8 -17.81 -0.32 2.56
N ARG A 9 -16.50 -0.15 2.26
CA ARG A 9 -16.01 -0.08 0.87
C ARG A 9 -16.12 -1.40 0.12
N ILE A 10 -16.09 -2.52 0.82
CA ILE A 10 -16.12 -3.88 0.24
C ILE A 10 -17.32 -4.69 0.70
N ARG A 11 -18.27 -4.07 1.41
CA ARG A 11 -19.45 -4.77 1.98
C ARG A 11 -20.21 -5.61 0.96
N HIS A 12 -20.31 -5.12 -0.26
CA HIS A 12 -20.98 -5.80 -1.38
C HIS A 12 -20.22 -6.99 -1.97
N LEU A 13 -19.03 -7.28 -1.47
CA LEU A 13 -18.17 -8.38 -1.90
C LEU A 13 -17.99 -9.45 -0.82
N LEU A 14 -18.54 -9.26 0.39
CA LEU A 14 -18.25 -10.14 1.54
C LEU A 14 -18.70 -11.59 1.34
N ASP A 15 -19.69 -11.82 0.49
CA ASP A 15 -20.15 -13.15 0.05
C ASP A 15 -19.27 -13.80 -1.02
N ARG A 16 -18.32 -13.03 -1.60
CA ARG A 16 -17.46 -13.44 -2.71
C ARG A 16 -15.98 -13.47 -2.37
N ILE A 17 -15.60 -13.04 -1.18
CA ILE A 17 -14.22 -12.97 -0.72
C ILE A 17 -14.05 -13.69 0.62
N ILE A 18 -12.85 -14.18 0.88
CA ILE A 18 -12.48 -14.74 2.17
C ILE A 18 -11.63 -13.71 2.90
N LEU A 19 -12.03 -13.35 4.13
CA LEU A 19 -11.29 -12.42 4.97
C LEU A 19 -10.38 -13.20 5.92
N HIS A 20 -9.09 -12.88 5.89
CA HIS A 20 -8.12 -13.41 6.83
C HIS A 20 -7.66 -12.30 7.80
N PRO A 21 -7.62 -12.57 9.11
CA PRO A 21 -7.04 -11.63 10.06
C PRO A 21 -5.53 -11.56 9.87
N GLY A 22 -4.99 -10.33 9.86
CA GLY A 22 -3.55 -10.13 9.72
C GLY A 22 -3.15 -8.72 10.15
N SER A 23 -1.91 -8.57 10.62
CA SER A 23 -1.31 -7.29 10.96
C SER A 23 -0.01 -7.08 10.20
N MET A 24 0.14 -5.90 9.59
CA MET A 24 1.37 -5.49 8.91
C MET A 24 2.58 -5.39 9.86
N GLU A 25 2.34 -5.36 11.16
CA GLU A 25 3.36 -5.29 12.20
C GLU A 25 3.73 -6.67 12.78
N SER A 26 3.09 -7.73 12.30
CA SER A 26 3.27 -9.10 12.81
C SER A 26 3.67 -10.06 11.69
N TYR A 27 4.96 -10.41 11.63
CA TYR A 27 5.42 -11.45 10.71
C TYR A 27 4.66 -12.77 10.83
N PRO A 28 4.45 -13.34 12.05
CA PRO A 28 3.72 -14.60 12.17
C PRO A 28 2.31 -14.54 11.60
N SER A 29 1.59 -13.42 11.79
CA SER A 29 0.23 -13.31 11.29
C SER A 29 0.17 -13.31 9.76
N LEU A 30 1.03 -12.56 9.10
CA LEU A 30 1.12 -12.52 7.63
C LEU A 30 1.65 -13.83 7.06
N PHE A 31 2.64 -14.44 7.72
CA PHE A 31 3.17 -15.74 7.32
C PHE A 31 2.08 -16.83 7.33
N ASN A 32 1.28 -16.90 8.39
CA ASN A 32 0.18 -17.85 8.51
C ASN A 32 -0.88 -17.67 7.42
N VAL A 33 -1.20 -16.42 7.06
CA VAL A 33 -2.13 -16.14 5.96
C VAL A 33 -1.56 -16.64 4.63
N VAL A 34 -0.31 -16.30 4.31
CA VAL A 34 0.34 -16.75 3.07
C VAL A 34 0.47 -18.27 3.02
N GLU A 35 0.83 -18.92 4.14
CA GLU A 35 0.92 -20.38 4.24
C GLU A 35 -0.44 -21.08 4.06
N THR A 36 -1.51 -20.48 4.60
CA THR A 36 -2.87 -21.02 4.47
C THR A 36 -3.43 -20.87 3.07
N VAL A 37 -3.20 -19.70 2.44
CA VAL A 37 -3.80 -19.35 1.15
C VAL A 37 -2.97 -19.88 -0.02
N VAL A 38 -1.64 -19.91 0.10
CA VAL A 38 -0.67 -20.23 -0.98
C VAL A 38 -1.05 -19.51 -2.28
N PRO A 39 -1.06 -18.17 -2.31
CA PRO A 39 -1.65 -17.40 -3.39
C PRO A 39 -0.87 -17.51 -4.70
N ASP A 40 -1.56 -17.49 -5.83
CA ASP A 40 -0.98 -17.35 -7.18
C ASP A 40 -0.61 -15.90 -7.48
N GLU A 41 -1.34 -14.94 -6.89
CA GLU A 41 -1.12 -13.51 -7.03
C GLU A 41 -1.27 -12.80 -5.68
N CYS A 42 -0.40 -11.82 -5.44
CA CYS A 42 -0.48 -10.97 -4.25
C CYS A 42 -0.36 -9.51 -4.62
N TYR A 43 -1.41 -8.74 -4.37
CA TYR A 43 -1.45 -7.29 -4.57
C TYR A 43 -1.26 -6.59 -3.24
N HIS A 44 -0.04 -6.17 -2.95
CA HIS A 44 0.29 -5.48 -1.70
C HIS A 44 -0.05 -4.00 -1.79
N LEU A 45 -1.27 -3.65 -1.35
CA LEU A 45 -1.81 -2.29 -1.32
C LEU A 45 -1.86 -1.69 0.10
N ALA A 46 -1.60 -2.51 1.11
CA ALA A 46 -1.68 -2.10 2.50
C ALA A 46 -0.53 -1.16 2.87
N ALA A 47 -0.86 -0.03 3.44
CA ALA A 47 0.09 0.94 3.98
C ALA A 47 -0.62 1.96 4.87
N GLN A 48 0.13 2.57 5.80
CA GLN A 48 -0.23 3.90 6.26
C GLN A 48 0.07 4.85 5.09
N SER A 49 -0.97 5.43 4.47
CA SER A 49 -0.86 6.11 3.17
C SER A 49 -1.16 7.61 3.20
N PHE A 50 -1.52 8.18 4.35
CA PHE A 50 -1.78 9.60 4.49
C PHE A 50 -0.48 10.35 4.79
N VAL A 51 0.05 11.06 3.79
CA VAL A 51 1.38 11.69 3.83
C VAL A 51 1.54 12.63 5.03
N SER A 52 0.55 13.49 5.30
CA SER A 52 0.63 14.44 6.44
C SER A 52 0.78 13.72 7.77
N TYR A 53 0.02 12.65 8.00
CA TYR A 53 0.12 11.85 9.22
C TYR A 53 1.49 11.19 9.39
N SER A 54 2.19 10.90 8.29
CA SER A 54 3.52 10.30 8.36
C SER A 54 4.56 11.20 9.04
N PHE A 55 4.32 12.51 9.14
CA PHE A 55 5.17 13.43 9.91
C PHE A 55 4.79 13.47 11.40
N GLU A 56 3.56 13.12 11.73
CA GLU A 56 3.07 13.07 13.12
C GLU A 56 3.47 11.76 13.79
N ASP A 57 3.43 10.65 13.03
CA ASP A 57 3.79 9.32 13.49
C ASP A 57 4.71 8.60 12.47
N GLU A 58 5.96 9.05 12.42
CA GLU A 58 6.98 8.52 11.51
C GLU A 58 7.36 7.08 11.82
N PHE A 59 7.45 6.73 13.10
CA PHE A 59 7.86 5.39 13.53
C PHE A 59 6.84 4.33 13.13
N SER A 60 5.56 4.57 13.39
CA SER A 60 4.50 3.66 12.98
C SER A 60 4.42 3.55 11.45
N THR A 61 4.52 4.67 10.74
CA THR A 61 4.52 4.70 9.27
C THR A 61 5.66 3.85 8.69
N ILE A 62 6.89 4.06 9.17
CA ILE A 62 8.07 3.32 8.71
C ILE A 62 7.95 1.84 9.06
N ASN A 63 7.62 1.53 10.32
CA ASN A 63 7.50 0.15 10.78
C ASN A 63 6.44 -0.63 9.97
N THR A 64 5.23 -0.11 9.91
CA THR A 64 4.11 -0.75 9.19
C THR A 64 4.43 -0.95 7.71
N ASN A 65 4.93 0.09 7.03
CA ASN A 65 5.10 0.05 5.57
C ASN A 65 6.33 -0.77 5.15
N ILE A 66 7.47 -0.62 5.83
CA ILE A 66 8.72 -1.31 5.46
C ILE A 66 8.70 -2.75 5.94
N ASN A 67 8.49 -2.96 7.24
CA ASN A 67 8.52 -4.30 7.81
C ASN A 67 7.36 -5.15 7.27
N GLY A 68 6.16 -4.59 7.14
CA GLY A 68 5.03 -5.29 6.56
C GLY A 68 5.28 -5.76 5.13
N THR A 69 5.88 -4.92 4.28
CA THR A 69 6.30 -5.30 2.92
C THR A 69 7.31 -6.44 2.96
N HIS A 70 8.34 -6.33 3.83
CA HIS A 70 9.35 -7.37 3.98
C HIS A 70 8.75 -8.69 4.50
N PHE A 71 7.81 -8.63 5.45
CA PHE A 71 7.16 -9.82 5.99
C PHE A 71 6.38 -10.58 4.91
N ILE A 72 5.63 -9.87 4.05
CA ILE A 72 4.88 -10.48 2.94
C ILE A 72 5.85 -11.12 1.94
N LEU A 73 6.87 -10.39 1.48
CA LEU A 73 7.87 -10.90 0.54
C LEU A 73 8.59 -12.15 1.08
N SER A 74 8.99 -12.11 2.36
CA SER A 74 9.63 -13.25 3.02
C SER A 74 8.69 -14.46 3.11
N SER A 75 7.42 -14.23 3.41
CA SER A 75 6.41 -15.29 3.49
C SER A 75 6.15 -15.92 2.13
N ILE A 76 5.98 -15.10 1.08
CA ILE A 76 5.80 -15.57 -0.31
C ILE A 76 7.01 -16.41 -0.75
N ARG A 77 8.23 -15.91 -0.54
CA ARG A 77 9.43 -16.67 -0.89
C ARG A 77 9.45 -18.06 -0.27
N ARG A 78 8.98 -18.20 0.96
CA ARG A 78 9.04 -19.46 1.72
C ARG A 78 7.89 -20.41 1.42
N LYS A 79 6.68 -19.89 1.16
CA LYS A 79 5.45 -20.66 1.13
C LYS A 79 4.73 -20.68 -0.23
N ALA A 80 4.94 -19.64 -1.05
CA ALA A 80 4.32 -19.50 -2.36
C ALA A 80 5.30 -18.90 -3.39
N PRO A 81 6.48 -19.53 -3.64
CA PRO A 81 7.51 -18.95 -4.51
C PRO A 81 7.06 -18.75 -5.97
N HIS A 82 5.96 -19.36 -6.39
CA HIS A 82 5.32 -19.18 -7.69
C HIS A 82 4.42 -17.92 -7.75
N CYS A 83 4.11 -17.33 -6.61
CA CYS A 83 3.20 -16.19 -6.50
C CYS A 83 3.75 -14.97 -7.25
N ARG A 84 2.89 -14.35 -8.08
CA ARG A 84 3.15 -13.06 -8.72
C ARG A 84 2.84 -11.94 -7.73
N PHE A 85 3.89 -11.30 -7.25
CA PHE A 85 3.77 -10.21 -6.27
C PHE A 85 3.76 -8.86 -6.95
N TYR A 86 2.81 -8.00 -6.57
CA TYR A 86 2.71 -6.61 -6.97
C TYR A 86 2.80 -5.69 -5.75
N PHE A 87 3.74 -4.74 -5.79
CA PHE A 87 3.88 -3.69 -4.78
C PHE A 87 3.34 -2.35 -5.29
N ALA A 88 2.41 -1.76 -4.56
CA ALA A 88 1.95 -0.41 -4.79
C ALA A 88 2.97 0.60 -4.25
N ALA A 89 3.94 0.99 -5.09
CA ALA A 89 4.82 2.11 -4.83
C ALA A 89 4.06 3.45 -5.00
N SER A 90 4.74 4.58 -4.97
CA SER A 90 4.11 5.88 -5.00
C SER A 90 4.97 6.90 -5.73
N SER A 91 4.36 7.87 -6.42
CA SER A 91 5.04 9.04 -6.95
C SER A 91 5.76 9.88 -5.89
N GLU A 92 5.37 9.74 -4.59
CA GLU A 92 6.08 10.35 -3.46
C GLU A 92 7.55 9.88 -3.32
N THR A 93 7.92 8.77 -3.97
CA THR A 93 9.32 8.32 -4.06
C THR A 93 10.18 9.30 -4.86
N PHE A 94 9.63 9.99 -5.85
CA PHE A 94 10.34 11.03 -6.61
C PHE A 94 10.57 12.29 -5.77
N GLY A 95 9.61 12.68 -4.92
CA GLY A 95 9.72 13.79 -3.97
C GLY A 95 10.18 15.10 -4.61
N LYS A 96 11.41 15.53 -4.35
CA LYS A 96 12.01 16.72 -4.98
C LYS A 96 12.57 16.35 -6.36
N VAL A 97 11.72 16.38 -7.37
CA VAL A 97 12.07 15.98 -8.75
C VAL A 97 13.08 16.92 -9.39
N LEU A 98 13.98 16.36 -10.20
CA LEU A 98 14.97 17.09 -10.97
C LEU A 98 14.54 17.28 -12.44
N GLN A 99 13.55 16.48 -12.89
CA GLN A 99 13.02 16.53 -14.25
C GLN A 99 11.51 16.28 -14.27
N SER A 100 10.83 16.77 -15.31
CA SER A 100 9.41 16.56 -15.56
C SER A 100 9.20 16.45 -17.07
N PRO A 101 8.43 15.46 -17.56
CA PRO A 101 7.79 14.40 -16.79
C PRO A 101 8.78 13.40 -16.18
N GLN A 102 8.38 12.68 -15.14
CA GLN A 102 9.15 11.60 -14.55
C GLN A 102 8.97 10.31 -15.35
N ASP A 103 10.02 9.49 -15.37
CA ASP A 103 10.05 8.13 -15.91
C ASP A 103 10.80 7.17 -14.95
N GLU A 104 10.99 5.92 -15.36
CA GLU A 104 11.65 4.88 -14.56
C GLU A 104 13.14 5.16 -14.29
N ASN A 105 13.77 6.11 -15.01
CA ASN A 105 15.16 6.52 -14.82
C ASN A 105 15.29 7.76 -13.93
N THR A 106 14.16 8.42 -13.62
CA THR A 106 14.15 9.61 -12.78
C THR A 106 14.65 9.28 -11.37
N PRO A 107 15.68 9.96 -10.87
CA PRO A 107 16.23 9.69 -9.53
C PRO A 107 15.18 9.90 -8.43
N PHE A 108 15.15 9.00 -7.48
CA PHE A 108 14.31 9.12 -6.29
C PHE A 108 14.91 10.12 -5.29
N HIS A 109 14.06 10.98 -4.73
CA HIS A 109 14.43 11.93 -3.68
C HIS A 109 13.23 12.18 -2.75
N PRO A 110 12.75 11.15 -2.01
CA PRO A 110 11.55 11.28 -1.17
C PRO A 110 11.71 12.39 -0.11
N ARG A 111 10.61 13.04 0.24
CA ARG A 111 10.59 14.20 1.15
C ARG A 111 9.63 14.01 2.35
N SER A 112 9.19 12.77 2.57
CA SER A 112 8.32 12.42 3.71
C SER A 112 8.67 11.02 4.22
N PRO A 113 8.39 10.69 5.50
CA PRO A 113 8.52 9.34 6.02
C PRO A 113 7.73 8.32 5.20
N TYR A 114 6.54 8.70 4.71
CA TYR A 114 5.76 7.89 3.78
C TYR A 114 6.52 7.62 2.47
N GLY A 115 7.03 8.67 1.80
CA GLY A 115 7.80 8.52 0.56
C GLY A 115 9.04 7.64 0.75
N ILE A 116 9.77 7.82 1.86
CA ILE A 116 10.91 6.97 2.24
C ILE A 116 10.47 5.52 2.42
N SER A 117 9.38 5.27 3.13
CA SER A 117 8.88 3.92 3.35
C SER A 117 8.45 3.23 2.04
N LYS A 118 7.86 3.98 1.11
CA LYS A 118 7.50 3.46 -0.23
C LYS A 118 8.73 3.18 -1.09
N LEU A 119 9.76 4.01 -1.01
CA LEU A 119 11.04 3.73 -1.67
C LEU A 119 11.71 2.47 -1.10
N ALA A 120 11.74 2.31 0.22
CA ALA A 120 12.27 1.10 0.83
C ALA A 120 11.50 -0.16 0.39
N GLY A 121 10.17 -0.10 0.31
CA GLY A 121 9.35 -1.20 -0.21
C GLY A 121 9.62 -1.51 -1.69
N PHE A 122 9.85 -0.48 -2.51
CA PHE A 122 10.27 -0.61 -3.91
C PHE A 122 11.61 -1.36 -4.02
N GLU A 123 12.61 -0.94 -3.24
CA GLU A 123 13.93 -1.56 -3.21
C GLU A 123 13.91 -3.00 -2.67
N LEU A 124 13.12 -3.27 -1.63
CA LEU A 124 12.89 -4.63 -1.16
C LEU A 124 12.29 -5.51 -2.26
N THR A 125 11.29 -5.02 -2.96
CA THR A 125 10.63 -5.77 -4.06
C THR A 125 11.61 -6.07 -5.19
N ARG A 126 12.43 -5.08 -5.58
CA ARG A 126 13.50 -5.26 -6.57
C ARG A 126 14.52 -6.28 -6.09
N ASN A 127 14.98 -6.17 -4.86
CA ASN A 127 15.95 -7.12 -4.28
C ASN A 127 15.41 -8.56 -4.27
N TYR A 128 14.15 -8.77 -3.90
CA TYR A 128 13.57 -10.11 -3.90
C TYR A 128 13.43 -10.69 -5.30
N ARG A 129 13.15 -9.86 -6.31
CA ARG A 129 13.16 -10.27 -7.72
C ARG A 129 14.55 -10.70 -8.16
N GLU A 130 15.57 -9.91 -7.87
CA GLU A 130 16.94 -10.13 -8.37
C GLU A 130 17.67 -11.23 -7.58
N ALA A 131 17.56 -11.22 -6.26
CA ALA A 131 18.31 -12.14 -5.39
C ALA A 131 17.65 -13.52 -5.26
N TYR A 132 16.31 -13.60 -5.37
CA TYR A 132 15.57 -14.84 -5.12
C TYR A 132 14.73 -15.30 -6.31
N ASN A 133 14.85 -14.62 -7.43
CA ASN A 133 14.10 -14.92 -8.67
C ASN A 133 12.57 -14.98 -8.48
N LEU A 134 12.03 -14.14 -7.57
CA LEU A 134 10.59 -14.01 -7.41
C LEU A 134 10.01 -13.16 -8.56
N HIS A 135 8.83 -13.54 -9.05
CA HIS A 135 8.05 -12.65 -9.91
C HIS A 135 7.49 -11.50 -9.06
N ALA A 136 8.26 -10.43 -8.92
CA ALA A 136 7.90 -9.27 -8.09
C ALA A 136 8.01 -7.98 -8.90
N SER A 137 6.92 -7.23 -8.99
CA SER A 137 6.82 -5.98 -9.75
C SER A 137 6.35 -4.82 -8.88
N CYS A 138 6.70 -3.60 -9.29
CA CYS A 138 6.28 -2.36 -8.63
C CYS A 138 5.51 -1.49 -9.61
N GLY A 139 4.35 -0.96 -9.17
CA GLY A 139 3.68 0.12 -9.88
C GLY A 139 3.93 1.44 -9.16
N ILE A 140 4.54 2.42 -9.82
CA ILE A 140 4.71 3.77 -9.26
C ILE A 140 3.41 4.53 -9.48
N LEU A 141 2.56 4.50 -8.48
CA LEU A 141 1.22 5.08 -8.56
C LEU A 141 1.27 6.60 -8.32
N PHE A 142 0.76 7.34 -9.28
CA PHE A 142 0.44 8.76 -9.13
C PHE A 142 -0.94 8.92 -8.49
N ASN A 143 -1.40 10.17 -8.30
CA ASN A 143 -2.70 10.43 -7.69
C ASN A 143 -3.82 9.76 -8.50
N HIS A 144 -4.61 8.97 -7.84
CA HIS A 144 -5.75 8.27 -8.43
C HIS A 144 -6.93 8.32 -7.46
N GLU A 145 -8.11 8.52 -7.99
CA GLU A 145 -9.30 8.83 -7.22
C GLU A 145 -10.48 7.91 -7.55
N SER A 146 -11.37 7.74 -6.60
CA SER A 146 -12.63 7.03 -6.80
C SER A 146 -13.68 7.51 -5.80
N PRO A 147 -14.97 7.14 -5.98
CA PRO A 147 -16.00 7.39 -4.97
C PRO A 147 -15.71 6.77 -3.60
N ARG A 148 -14.75 5.82 -3.52
CA ARG A 148 -14.30 5.14 -2.29
C ARG A 148 -13.11 5.81 -1.62
N ARG A 149 -12.61 6.93 -2.17
CA ARG A 149 -11.48 7.68 -1.58
C ARG A 149 -11.80 8.10 -0.14
N GLY A 150 -10.81 8.04 0.74
CA GLY A 150 -10.94 8.47 2.14
C GLY A 150 -11.27 9.95 2.26
N HIS A 151 -12.03 10.31 3.30
CA HIS A 151 -12.47 11.69 3.53
C HIS A 151 -11.33 12.64 3.94
N GLU A 152 -10.19 12.11 4.36
CA GLU A 152 -8.96 12.82 4.68
C GLU A 152 -8.27 13.42 3.45
N PHE A 153 -8.56 12.89 2.24
CA PHE A 153 -7.92 13.33 1.00
C PHE A 153 -8.65 14.50 0.35
N VAL A 154 -7.89 15.41 -0.27
CA VAL A 154 -8.37 16.71 -0.78
C VAL A 154 -9.53 16.59 -1.78
N THR A 155 -9.44 15.69 -2.73
CA THR A 155 -10.50 15.50 -3.73
C THR A 155 -11.83 15.08 -3.11
N ARG A 156 -11.79 14.17 -2.12
CA ARG A 156 -12.98 13.75 -1.38
C ARG A 156 -13.53 14.87 -0.49
N LYS A 157 -12.67 15.66 0.13
CA LYS A 157 -13.06 16.86 0.87
C LYS A 157 -13.84 17.82 -0.04
N ILE A 158 -13.25 18.18 -1.18
CA ILE A 158 -13.87 19.12 -2.14
C ILE A 158 -15.23 18.59 -2.61
N THR A 159 -15.28 17.36 -3.10
CA THR A 159 -16.53 16.81 -3.67
C THR A 159 -17.63 16.66 -2.62
N SER A 160 -17.28 16.28 -1.40
CA SER A 160 -18.23 16.15 -0.28
C SER A 160 -18.79 17.51 0.13
N HIS A 161 -17.94 18.54 0.24
CA HIS A 161 -18.39 19.88 0.61
C HIS A 161 -19.21 20.54 -0.50
N ALA A 162 -18.80 20.40 -1.76
CA ALA A 162 -19.58 20.89 -2.89
C ALA A 162 -21.01 20.28 -2.92
N ALA A 163 -21.11 18.97 -2.68
CA ALA A 163 -22.42 18.31 -2.58
C ALA A 163 -23.26 18.83 -1.40
N ARG A 164 -22.65 19.05 -0.22
CA ARG A 164 -23.35 19.61 0.95
C ARG A 164 -23.85 21.02 0.68
N ILE A 165 -23.02 21.89 0.12
CA ILE A 165 -23.42 23.26 -0.26
C ILE A 165 -24.60 23.22 -1.22
N LYS A 166 -24.55 22.37 -2.25
CA LYS A 166 -25.65 22.23 -3.20
C LYS A 166 -26.96 21.77 -2.56
N LEU A 167 -26.87 20.97 -1.49
CA LEU A 167 -28.02 20.46 -0.73
C LEU A 167 -28.44 21.37 0.43
N GLY A 168 -27.82 22.53 0.60
CA GLY A 168 -28.11 23.46 1.71
C GLY A 168 -27.69 22.92 3.10
N ARG A 169 -26.65 22.15 3.18
CA ARG A 169 -26.17 21.49 4.41
C ARG A 169 -24.76 21.93 4.76
#